data_f1a273f172c7914cb814fc62cb21be05
#
_entry.id   f1a273f172c7914cb814fc62cb21be05
#
_cell.length_a   1.000
_cell.length_b   1.000
_cell.length_c   1.000
_cell.angle_alpha   90.00
_cell.angle_beta   90.00
_cell.angle_gamma   90.00
#
_symmetry.space_group_name_H-M   'P 1'
#
loop_
_entity.id
_entity.type
_entity.pdbx_description
1 polymer ?
#
loop_
_entity_poly.entity_id
_entity_poly.type
_entity_poly.pdbx_seq_one_letter_code
_entity_poly.pdbx_strand_id
1 'polypeptide(L)'
;MSPRFFLRASPPMDRRQFVQHAAALAAIPAVGRFAGLASPASSQAKPLTVNGARLNGWLAQFDQIGRTAGGINRVAYSEADLAGRAFTKQLFAQSGLQLRVDTAGNLLARVPGTDAARRPILIGSHVDSVTDGGNYDGPVGSFGAIEVARSLAEQKVRLRHPLEVVVWQNEEGGTIGSKIAVGLMTPADLDKVARSGKTVREGIGLIGGDVSRLNESVRKKGDIAGYIELHIEQGGLLEKANRQIGVVEGIVGLRWFEITITGFANHAGATPMDQRQDAMLAAAKFTVAVNEAIRGEAGRQVATVGRLNVSPNTTNVIPGQVVLTVDLRDLDQQKIDRFTATFEKLGRDIGEATRTTFAFNQLVNSTPALSDARIMDVVASSATALGLSHQRMPSGAGHDAQEVAHIAPMGMIFVPSVGGISHSPKEFSRADDITNGANVLMNAVVGLDRVL
;
A
#
# COMPACT_ATOMS: atom_id res chain seq x y z
N MET A 1 -16.15 58.96 10.58
CA MET A 1 -17.43 58.92 9.86
C MET A 1 -17.25 57.96 8.68
N SER A 2 -17.78 56.76 8.78
CA SER A 2 -17.82 55.78 7.69
C SER A 2 -19.23 55.24 7.58
N PRO A 3 -19.83 55.13 6.39
CA PRO A 3 -21.20 54.69 6.24
C PRO A 3 -21.32 53.18 6.29
N ARG A 4 -22.24 52.70 7.13
CA ARG A 4 -22.68 51.29 7.16
C ARG A 4 -23.68 51.04 6.04
N PHE A 5 -23.38 50.11 5.13
CA PHE A 5 -24.34 49.56 4.18
C PHE A 5 -25.16 48.45 4.85
N PHE A 6 -26.48 48.68 4.95
CA PHE A 6 -27.46 47.69 5.32
C PHE A 6 -27.89 46.90 4.08
N LEU A 7 -27.60 45.63 4.02
CA LEU A 7 -28.21 44.69 3.08
C LEU A 7 -29.60 44.32 3.61
N ARG A 8 -30.64 44.71 2.87
CA ARG A 8 -32.04 44.28 3.12
C ARG A 8 -32.21 42.87 2.61
N ALA A 9 -32.61 41.94 3.47
CA ALA A 9 -33.04 40.58 3.12
C ALA A 9 -34.40 40.68 2.41
N SER A 10 -34.54 39.96 1.29
CA SER A 10 -35.79 39.79 0.56
C SER A 10 -36.73 38.85 1.33
N PRO A 11 -38.06 39.07 1.36
CA PRO A 11 -38.99 38.18 2.03
C PRO A 11 -39.16 36.85 1.29
N PRO A 12 -39.53 35.74 1.99
CA PRO A 12 -39.73 34.44 1.39
C PRO A 12 -40.94 34.40 0.46
N MET A 13 -40.81 33.77 -0.71
CA MET A 13 -41.86 33.59 -1.69
C MET A 13 -42.97 32.66 -1.17
N ASP A 14 -44.24 33.10 -1.32
CA ASP A 14 -45.44 32.32 -0.94
C ASP A 14 -45.69 31.16 -1.93
N ARG A 15 -46.18 30.03 -1.41
CA ARG A 15 -46.50 28.80 -2.16
C ARG A 15 -47.45 29.02 -3.37
N ARG A 16 -48.27 30.09 -3.38
CA ARG A 16 -49.17 30.41 -4.48
C ARG A 16 -48.44 31.03 -5.69
N GLN A 17 -47.32 31.68 -5.49
CA GLN A 17 -46.52 32.28 -6.57
C GLN A 17 -45.68 31.20 -7.30
N PHE A 18 -45.33 30.11 -6.65
CA PHE A 18 -44.62 28.99 -7.26
C PHE A 18 -45.49 28.20 -8.26
N VAL A 19 -46.78 28.09 -7.98
CA VAL A 19 -47.71 27.32 -8.84
C VAL A 19 -48.09 28.11 -10.10
N GLN A 20 -48.06 29.45 -10.09
CA GLN A 20 -48.42 30.29 -11.25
C GLN A 20 -47.30 30.38 -12.30
N HIS A 21 -46.04 30.11 -11.95
CA HIS A 21 -44.93 30.06 -12.91
C HIS A 21 -44.73 28.71 -13.58
N ALA A 22 -45.35 27.65 -13.09
CA ALA A 22 -45.31 26.33 -13.69
C ALA A 22 -46.34 26.07 -14.80
N ALA A 23 -47.30 26.98 -15.00
CA ALA A 23 -48.44 26.81 -15.95
C ALA A 23 -48.24 27.50 -17.30
N ALA A 24 -47.15 28.22 -17.55
CA ALA A 24 -46.92 29.01 -18.77
C ALA A 24 -46.04 28.36 -19.85
N LEU A 25 -45.72 27.05 -19.74
CA LEU A 25 -44.86 26.31 -20.69
C LEU A 25 -45.56 25.12 -21.37
N ALA A 26 -46.87 25.22 -21.59
CA ALA A 26 -47.61 24.13 -22.32
C ALA A 26 -48.45 24.73 -23.45
N ALA A 27 -47.84 25.16 -24.56
CA ALA A 27 -48.48 25.23 -25.88
C ALA A 27 -47.43 25.52 -26.97
N ILE A 28 -46.83 24.49 -27.53
CA ILE A 28 -46.21 24.55 -28.87
C ILE A 28 -46.71 23.33 -29.65
N PRO A 29 -47.30 23.50 -30.86
CA PRO A 29 -47.89 22.40 -31.60
C PRO A 29 -46.86 21.49 -32.23
N ALA A 30 -47.09 20.19 -32.13
CA ALA A 30 -46.33 19.13 -32.73
C ALA A 30 -46.38 19.16 -34.26
N VAL A 31 -45.29 19.45 -34.94
CA VAL A 31 -44.99 19.02 -36.30
C VAL A 31 -43.49 18.76 -36.42
N GLY A 32 -43.12 17.54 -36.65
CA GLY A 32 -41.72 17.16 -36.96
C GLY A 32 -41.39 15.77 -36.45
N ARG A 33 -41.62 14.77 -37.28
CA ARG A 33 -41.06 13.43 -37.10
C ARG A 33 -39.53 13.54 -37.15
N PHE A 34 -38.87 13.70 -36.03
CA PHE A 34 -37.46 13.39 -35.90
C PHE A 34 -37.38 11.85 -35.72
N ALA A 35 -36.97 11.17 -36.77
CA ALA A 35 -36.48 9.80 -36.68
C ALA A 35 -35.31 9.85 -35.67
N GLY A 36 -35.50 9.29 -34.49
CA GLY A 36 -34.47 9.16 -33.49
C GLY A 36 -33.34 8.34 -34.09
N LEU A 37 -32.22 9.01 -34.37
CA LEU A 37 -30.96 8.34 -34.48
C LEU A 37 -30.65 7.85 -33.06
N ALA A 38 -31.09 6.61 -32.77
CA ALA A 38 -30.57 5.85 -31.66
C ALA A 38 -29.05 5.83 -31.88
N SER A 39 -28.30 6.55 -31.06
CA SER A 39 -26.87 6.33 -30.98
C SER A 39 -26.68 4.84 -30.82
N PRO A 40 -25.83 4.19 -31.64
CA PRO A 40 -25.57 2.79 -31.46
C PRO A 40 -25.05 2.64 -30.03
N ALA A 41 -25.78 1.88 -29.20
CA ALA A 41 -25.27 1.44 -27.91
C ALA A 41 -23.92 0.81 -28.24
N SER A 42 -22.84 1.45 -27.79
CA SER A 42 -21.51 0.86 -27.93
C SER A 42 -21.61 -0.50 -27.27
N SER A 43 -21.54 -1.58 -28.03
CA SER A 43 -21.47 -2.92 -27.49
C SER A 43 -20.22 -2.94 -26.62
N GLN A 44 -20.38 -2.72 -25.32
CA GLN A 44 -19.26 -2.88 -24.40
C GLN A 44 -18.77 -4.31 -24.57
N ALA A 45 -17.55 -4.45 -25.08
CA ALA A 45 -16.94 -5.76 -25.22
C ALA A 45 -17.00 -6.45 -23.84
N LYS A 46 -17.37 -7.74 -23.84
CA LYS A 46 -17.46 -8.53 -22.61
C LYS A 46 -16.14 -8.42 -21.85
N PRO A 47 -16.17 -8.13 -20.54
CA PRO A 47 -14.95 -8.06 -19.74
C PRO A 47 -14.14 -9.35 -19.86
N LEU A 48 -12.83 -9.21 -19.91
CA LEU A 48 -11.89 -10.33 -19.95
C LEU A 48 -11.81 -10.99 -18.56
N THR A 49 -11.58 -12.30 -18.55
CA THR A 49 -11.46 -13.06 -17.29
C THR A 49 -10.23 -13.95 -17.31
N VAL A 50 -9.56 -14.05 -16.16
CA VAL A 50 -8.45 -14.97 -15.93
C VAL A 50 -8.98 -16.40 -15.66
N ASN A 51 -8.09 -17.39 -15.67
CA ASN A 51 -8.40 -18.71 -15.16
C ASN A 51 -8.20 -18.75 -13.63
N GLY A 52 -9.25 -18.39 -12.87
CA GLY A 52 -9.21 -18.34 -11.41
C GLY A 52 -8.88 -19.67 -10.74
N ALA A 53 -9.33 -20.80 -11.33
CA ALA A 53 -8.99 -22.12 -10.80
C ALA A 53 -7.48 -22.42 -10.89
N ARG A 54 -6.85 -22.01 -11.98
CA ARG A 54 -5.41 -22.14 -12.18
C ARG A 54 -4.64 -21.27 -11.20
N LEU A 55 -5.00 -19.98 -11.07
CA LEU A 55 -4.38 -19.04 -10.14
C LEU A 55 -4.44 -19.56 -8.70
N ASN A 56 -5.62 -19.94 -8.23
CA ASN A 56 -5.79 -20.45 -6.87
C ASN A 56 -5.11 -21.81 -6.67
N GLY A 57 -5.03 -22.63 -7.71
CA GLY A 57 -4.26 -23.88 -7.70
C GLY A 57 -2.76 -23.65 -7.52
N TRP A 58 -2.19 -22.60 -8.12
CA TRP A 58 -0.79 -22.21 -7.90
C TRP A 58 -0.55 -21.73 -6.46
N LEU A 59 -1.44 -20.91 -5.93
CA LEU A 59 -1.35 -20.43 -4.54
C LEU A 59 -1.43 -21.61 -3.54
N ALA A 60 -2.32 -22.58 -3.79
CA ALA A 60 -2.44 -23.76 -2.94
C ALA A 60 -1.17 -24.65 -2.97
N GLN A 61 -0.53 -24.79 -4.14
CA GLN A 61 0.75 -25.52 -4.23
C GLN A 61 1.87 -24.74 -3.55
N PHE A 62 1.92 -23.42 -3.72
CA PHE A 62 2.92 -22.54 -3.14
C PHE A 62 2.86 -22.50 -1.61
N ASP A 63 1.68 -22.70 -1.05
CA ASP A 63 1.42 -22.79 0.38
C ASP A 63 2.25 -23.86 1.09
N GLN A 64 2.70 -24.89 0.39
CA GLN A 64 3.53 -25.97 0.95
C GLN A 64 5.00 -25.55 1.10
N ILE A 65 5.44 -24.49 0.42
CA ILE A 65 6.84 -24.06 0.40
C ILE A 65 7.11 -23.16 1.60
N GLY A 66 8.02 -23.57 2.47
CA GLY A 66 8.36 -22.83 3.70
C GLY A 66 7.34 -22.95 4.82
N ARG A 67 6.35 -23.86 4.71
CA ARG A 67 5.36 -24.10 5.76
C ARG A 67 5.97 -24.79 6.97
N THR A 68 5.71 -24.22 8.14
CA THR A 68 6.10 -24.76 9.45
C THR A 68 4.87 -24.83 10.36
N ALA A 69 5.05 -25.33 11.58
CA ALA A 69 3.98 -25.29 12.59
C ALA A 69 3.58 -23.86 12.99
N GLY A 70 4.48 -22.88 12.85
CA GLY A 70 4.24 -21.47 13.17
C GLY A 70 3.59 -20.67 12.03
N GLY A 71 3.71 -21.13 10.80
CA GLY A 71 3.26 -20.40 9.60
C GLY A 71 4.18 -20.59 8.40
N ILE A 72 4.10 -19.67 7.46
CA ILE A 72 4.99 -19.63 6.29
C ILE A 72 6.27 -18.87 6.64
N ASN A 73 7.41 -19.47 6.27
CA ASN A 73 8.75 -18.93 6.51
C ASN A 73 9.57 -18.90 5.21
N ARG A 74 9.13 -18.16 4.21
CA ARG A 74 9.87 -17.86 2.97
C ARG A 74 10.63 -16.54 3.07
N VAL A 75 11.30 -16.33 4.21
CA VAL A 75 12.08 -15.10 4.39
C VAL A 75 13.17 -15.01 3.33
N ALA A 76 13.38 -13.84 2.79
CA ALA A 76 14.30 -13.61 1.68
C ALA A 76 15.67 -14.24 1.91
N TYR A 77 16.21 -14.86 0.87
CA TYR A 77 17.51 -15.55 0.85
C TYR A 77 17.61 -16.83 1.71
N SER A 78 16.48 -17.34 2.23
CA SER A 78 16.42 -18.66 2.87
C SER A 78 16.28 -19.78 1.83
N GLU A 79 16.46 -21.05 2.26
CA GLU A 79 16.20 -22.22 1.42
C GLU A 79 14.75 -22.25 0.93
N ALA A 80 13.80 -21.83 1.78
CA ALA A 80 12.40 -21.75 1.41
C ALA A 80 12.12 -20.66 0.36
N ASP A 81 12.79 -19.50 0.44
CA ASP A 81 12.73 -18.48 -0.59
C ASP A 81 13.30 -18.99 -1.93
N LEU A 82 14.44 -19.67 -1.90
CA LEU A 82 15.02 -20.29 -3.10
C LEU A 82 14.06 -21.31 -3.74
N ALA A 83 13.39 -22.13 -2.94
CA ALA A 83 12.38 -23.06 -3.41
C ALA A 83 11.16 -22.34 -3.99
N GLY A 84 10.68 -21.27 -3.32
CA GLY A 84 9.59 -20.41 -3.78
C GLY A 84 9.92 -19.73 -5.12
N ARG A 85 11.12 -19.20 -5.26
CA ARG A 85 11.63 -18.63 -6.51
C ARG A 85 11.74 -19.66 -7.62
N ALA A 86 12.18 -20.91 -7.30
CA ALA A 86 12.23 -22.00 -8.27
C ALA A 86 10.82 -22.36 -8.77
N PHE A 87 9.84 -22.46 -7.88
CA PHE A 87 8.44 -22.67 -8.23
C PHE A 87 7.91 -21.53 -9.11
N THR A 88 8.18 -20.29 -8.74
CA THR A 88 7.77 -19.11 -9.52
C THR A 88 8.38 -19.14 -10.94
N LYS A 89 9.65 -19.49 -11.07
CA LYS A 89 10.31 -19.67 -12.38
C LYS A 89 9.60 -20.74 -13.25
N GLN A 90 9.11 -21.81 -12.65
CA GLN A 90 8.31 -22.83 -13.36
C GLN A 90 6.97 -22.26 -13.84
N LEU A 91 6.31 -21.40 -13.05
CA LEU A 91 5.08 -20.73 -13.48
C LEU A 91 5.29 -19.83 -14.70
N PHE A 92 6.38 -19.06 -14.72
CA PHE A 92 6.76 -18.28 -15.91
C PHE A 92 6.89 -19.18 -17.15
N ALA A 93 7.64 -20.28 -17.04
CA ALA A 93 7.85 -21.23 -18.13
C ALA A 93 6.54 -21.89 -18.61
N GLN A 94 5.72 -22.38 -17.68
CA GLN A 94 4.40 -22.98 -17.98
C GLN A 94 3.41 -21.98 -18.61
N SER A 95 3.63 -20.68 -18.39
CA SER A 95 2.83 -19.60 -18.96
C SER A 95 3.37 -19.09 -20.30
N GLY A 96 4.43 -19.72 -20.83
CA GLY A 96 5.06 -19.30 -22.09
C GLY A 96 5.82 -17.97 -22.00
N LEU A 97 6.15 -17.53 -20.79
CA LEU A 97 6.85 -16.29 -20.53
C LEU A 97 8.37 -16.52 -20.48
N GLN A 98 9.12 -15.76 -21.28
CA GLN A 98 10.58 -15.82 -21.28
C GLN A 98 11.11 -15.07 -20.06
N LEU A 99 11.51 -15.84 -19.05
CA LEU A 99 12.05 -15.31 -17.79
C LEU A 99 13.48 -14.82 -17.98
N ARG A 100 13.80 -13.66 -17.39
CA ARG A 100 15.16 -13.22 -17.05
C ARG A 100 15.27 -12.90 -15.56
N VAL A 101 16.44 -13.11 -15.00
CA VAL A 101 16.81 -12.60 -13.67
C VAL A 101 17.67 -11.35 -13.93
N ASP A 102 17.31 -10.22 -13.32
CA ASP A 102 18.14 -9.01 -13.45
C ASP A 102 19.30 -9.02 -12.44
N THR A 103 20.16 -8.01 -12.53
CA THR A 103 21.33 -7.91 -11.66
C THR A 103 20.97 -7.67 -10.19
N ALA A 104 19.77 -7.19 -9.90
CA ALA A 104 19.23 -7.11 -8.53
C ALA A 104 18.67 -8.44 -8.02
N GLY A 105 18.52 -9.45 -8.89
CA GLY A 105 17.90 -10.73 -8.55
C GLY A 105 16.38 -10.75 -8.72
N ASN A 106 15.74 -9.71 -9.26
CA ASN A 106 14.31 -9.74 -9.57
C ASN A 106 14.02 -10.71 -10.71
N LEU A 107 12.83 -11.35 -10.69
CA LEU A 107 12.35 -12.19 -11.79
C LEU A 107 11.50 -11.33 -12.73
N LEU A 108 11.84 -11.30 -14.01
CA LEU A 108 11.12 -10.48 -14.99
C LEU A 108 10.82 -11.28 -16.26
N ALA A 109 9.66 -11.00 -16.86
CA ALA A 109 9.37 -11.44 -18.23
C ALA A 109 8.70 -10.30 -19.00
N ARG A 110 9.04 -10.17 -20.29
CA ARG A 110 8.47 -9.15 -21.16
C ARG A 110 7.70 -9.79 -22.31
N VAL A 111 6.42 -9.43 -22.41
CA VAL A 111 5.56 -9.75 -23.55
C VAL A 111 5.61 -8.57 -24.51
N PRO A 112 6.01 -8.75 -25.79
CA PRO A 112 6.07 -7.65 -26.74
C PRO A 112 4.70 -7.01 -27.00
N GLY A 113 4.66 -5.68 -27.07
CA GLY A 113 3.51 -4.93 -27.58
C GLY A 113 3.47 -4.92 -29.11
N THR A 114 2.40 -4.36 -29.66
CA THR A 114 2.30 -4.13 -31.13
C THR A 114 3.07 -2.90 -31.57
N ASP A 115 3.43 -2.02 -30.62
CA ASP A 115 4.27 -0.85 -30.84
C ASP A 115 5.52 -0.95 -29.94
N ALA A 116 6.63 -1.32 -30.53
CA ALA A 116 7.90 -1.52 -29.81
C ALA A 116 8.50 -0.21 -29.25
N ALA A 117 8.06 0.96 -29.75
CA ALA A 117 8.53 2.26 -29.25
C ALA A 117 7.85 2.68 -27.93
N ARG A 118 6.73 2.04 -27.58
CA ARG A 118 6.05 2.33 -26.32
C ARG A 118 6.79 1.75 -25.13
N ARG A 119 6.68 2.47 -24.01
CA ARG A 119 7.21 2.03 -22.73
C ARG A 119 6.37 0.90 -22.15
N PRO A 120 6.95 -0.06 -21.42
CA PRO A 120 6.18 -1.17 -20.87
C PRO A 120 5.20 -0.71 -19.77
N ILE A 121 4.04 -1.37 -19.72
CA ILE A 121 3.21 -1.42 -18.52
C ILE A 121 3.78 -2.55 -17.65
N LEU A 122 4.09 -2.24 -16.40
CA LEU A 122 4.66 -3.18 -15.44
C LEU A 122 3.56 -3.66 -14.47
N ILE A 123 3.50 -4.97 -14.21
CA ILE A 123 2.61 -5.59 -13.22
C ILE A 123 3.38 -6.63 -12.40
N GLY A 124 3.06 -6.77 -11.14
CA GLY A 124 3.70 -7.76 -10.27
C GLY A 124 3.61 -7.40 -8.81
N SER A 125 4.33 -8.15 -7.98
CA SER A 125 4.51 -8.02 -6.54
C SER A 125 5.72 -8.85 -6.12
N HIS A 126 5.74 -9.43 -4.91
CA HIS A 126 6.80 -10.26 -4.36
C HIS A 126 6.34 -11.69 -4.06
N VAL A 127 7.24 -12.57 -3.57
CA VAL A 127 6.92 -13.96 -3.16
C VAL A 127 7.59 -14.35 -1.84
N ASP A 128 8.52 -13.54 -1.32
CA ASP A 128 9.05 -13.71 0.03
C ASP A 128 7.99 -13.40 1.09
N SER A 129 8.22 -13.82 2.31
CA SER A 129 7.30 -13.61 3.42
C SER A 129 8.02 -13.14 4.68
N VAL A 130 7.26 -12.57 5.62
CA VAL A 130 7.73 -12.44 7.01
C VAL A 130 7.92 -13.81 7.66
N THR A 131 8.54 -13.84 8.85
CA THR A 131 8.60 -15.03 9.72
C THR A 131 7.19 -15.34 10.23
N ASP A 132 6.82 -16.64 10.18
CA ASP A 132 5.51 -17.15 10.59
C ASP A 132 4.33 -16.40 9.94
N GLY A 133 4.50 -16.00 8.69
CA GLY A 133 3.53 -15.28 7.88
C GLY A 133 2.45 -16.17 7.27
N GLY A 134 1.68 -15.58 6.37
CA GLY A 134 0.69 -16.25 5.52
C GLY A 134 1.22 -16.57 4.13
N ASN A 135 0.30 -16.99 3.23
CA ASN A 135 0.64 -17.41 1.88
C ASN A 135 0.13 -16.47 0.78
N TYR A 136 -0.59 -15.42 1.14
CA TYR A 136 -1.30 -14.57 0.18
C TYR A 136 -0.61 -13.23 -0.03
N ASP A 137 0.06 -12.73 1.00
CA ASP A 137 0.83 -11.50 1.02
C ASP A 137 1.98 -11.58 0.01
N GLY A 138 1.90 -10.78 -1.05
CA GLY A 138 2.79 -10.80 -2.22
C GLY A 138 2.43 -11.83 -3.29
N PRO A 139 2.31 -13.15 -2.99
CA PRO A 139 2.03 -14.18 -4.00
C PRO A 139 0.73 -13.95 -4.79
N VAL A 140 -0.31 -13.37 -4.20
CA VAL A 140 -1.55 -13.02 -4.92
C VAL A 140 -1.26 -12.08 -6.09
N GLY A 141 -0.44 -11.05 -5.87
CA GLY A 141 -0.06 -10.10 -6.92
C GLY A 141 0.89 -10.70 -7.94
N SER A 142 1.91 -11.42 -7.50
CA SER A 142 2.91 -12.04 -8.37
C SER A 142 2.29 -13.09 -9.29
N PHE A 143 1.50 -14.01 -8.73
CA PHE A 143 0.86 -15.07 -9.54
C PHE A 143 -0.33 -14.53 -10.32
N GLY A 144 -1.04 -13.52 -9.79
CA GLY A 144 -2.05 -12.77 -10.51
C GLY A 144 -1.49 -12.12 -11.78
N ALA A 145 -0.31 -11.51 -11.70
CA ALA A 145 0.37 -10.90 -12.85
C ALA A 145 0.78 -11.95 -13.91
N ILE A 146 1.35 -13.09 -13.48
CA ILE A 146 1.68 -14.20 -14.37
C ILE A 146 0.42 -14.75 -15.06
N GLU A 147 -0.67 -14.93 -14.30
CA GLU A 147 -1.94 -15.41 -14.83
C GLU A 147 -2.57 -14.44 -15.82
N VAL A 148 -2.51 -13.13 -15.54
CA VAL A 148 -2.98 -12.07 -16.46
C VAL A 148 -2.22 -12.14 -17.79
N ALA A 149 -0.89 -12.20 -17.75
CA ALA A 149 -0.08 -12.28 -18.97
C ALA A 149 -0.40 -13.54 -19.79
N ARG A 150 -0.57 -14.69 -19.13
CA ARG A 150 -0.99 -15.95 -19.76
C ARG A 150 -2.38 -15.85 -20.35
N SER A 151 -3.36 -15.36 -19.59
CA SER A 151 -4.75 -15.25 -20.03
C SER A 151 -4.93 -14.28 -21.20
N LEU A 152 -4.16 -13.18 -21.25
CA LEU A 152 -4.13 -12.30 -22.42
C LEU A 152 -3.64 -13.03 -23.67
N ALA A 153 -2.59 -13.85 -23.55
CA ALA A 153 -2.07 -14.64 -24.66
C ALA A 153 -3.07 -15.72 -25.12
N GLU A 154 -3.70 -16.47 -24.19
CA GLU A 154 -4.70 -17.49 -24.47
C GLU A 154 -5.93 -16.90 -25.18
N GLN A 155 -6.35 -15.68 -24.79
CA GLN A 155 -7.46 -14.95 -25.40
C GLN A 155 -7.06 -14.12 -26.62
N LYS A 156 -5.79 -14.23 -27.06
CA LYS A 156 -5.22 -13.52 -28.23
C LYS A 156 -5.36 -12.00 -28.16
N VAL A 157 -5.36 -11.44 -26.93
CA VAL A 157 -5.37 -10.00 -26.73
C VAL A 157 -3.93 -9.48 -26.87
N ARG A 158 -3.75 -8.50 -27.74
CA ARG A 158 -2.45 -7.84 -27.94
C ARG A 158 -2.55 -6.39 -27.50
N LEU A 159 -1.66 -6.01 -26.60
CA LEU A 159 -1.52 -4.63 -26.14
C LEU A 159 -0.66 -3.84 -27.12
N ARG A 160 -0.83 -2.52 -27.17
CA ARG A 160 0.09 -1.62 -27.89
C ARG A 160 1.41 -1.52 -27.12
N HIS A 161 1.33 -1.33 -25.79
CA HIS A 161 2.47 -1.32 -24.90
C HIS A 161 3.03 -2.73 -24.69
N PRO A 162 4.35 -2.90 -24.58
CA PRO A 162 4.88 -4.13 -23.98
C PRO A 162 4.32 -4.30 -22.57
N LEU A 163 4.05 -5.55 -22.16
CA LEU A 163 3.72 -5.90 -20.79
C LEU A 163 4.92 -6.54 -20.11
N GLU A 164 5.34 -6.03 -18.97
CA GLU A 164 6.36 -6.67 -18.15
C GLU A 164 5.73 -7.21 -16.86
N VAL A 165 5.97 -8.49 -16.59
CA VAL A 165 5.67 -9.13 -15.32
C VAL A 165 6.92 -9.12 -14.48
N VAL A 166 6.84 -8.63 -13.25
CA VAL A 166 7.95 -8.60 -12.30
C VAL A 166 7.58 -9.33 -11.01
N VAL A 167 8.54 -10.06 -10.46
CA VAL A 167 8.50 -10.54 -9.08
C VAL A 167 9.71 -9.95 -8.37
N TRP A 168 9.43 -9.00 -7.51
CA TRP A 168 10.43 -8.30 -6.73
C TRP A 168 11.03 -9.23 -5.69
N GLN A 169 12.31 -9.06 -5.38
CA GLN A 169 12.99 -9.83 -4.37
C GLN A 169 13.08 -9.05 -3.06
N ASN A 170 12.93 -9.77 -1.93
CA ASN A 170 13.12 -9.24 -0.57
C ASN A 170 12.31 -7.95 -0.32
N GLU A 171 11.01 -8.00 -0.58
CA GLU A 171 10.10 -6.91 -0.27
C GLU A 171 9.96 -6.75 1.24
N GLU A 172 9.71 -7.85 1.95
CA GLU A 172 9.50 -7.94 3.39
C GLU A 172 10.73 -7.55 4.24
N GLY A 173 11.89 -7.54 3.61
CA GLY A 173 13.14 -7.04 4.21
C GLY A 173 13.42 -5.58 3.90
N GLY A 174 12.46 -4.86 3.30
CA GLY A 174 12.52 -3.42 3.03
C GLY A 174 12.57 -3.04 1.56
N THR A 175 11.76 -3.71 0.72
CA THR A 175 11.55 -3.40 -0.71
C THR A 175 12.86 -3.39 -1.53
N ILE A 176 13.76 -4.32 -1.23
CA ILE A 176 15.15 -4.29 -1.74
C ILE A 176 15.19 -4.34 -3.28
N GLY A 177 14.41 -5.24 -3.88
CA GLY A 177 14.40 -5.42 -5.34
C GLY A 177 13.93 -4.19 -6.09
N SER A 178 12.83 -3.60 -5.64
CA SER A 178 12.26 -2.38 -6.23
C SER A 178 13.11 -1.14 -5.92
N LYS A 179 13.70 -1.02 -4.73
CA LYS A 179 14.67 0.07 -4.40
C LYS A 179 15.87 0.07 -5.32
N ILE A 180 16.45 -1.12 -5.60
CA ILE A 180 17.54 -1.21 -6.57
C ILE A 180 17.04 -0.75 -7.95
N ALA A 181 15.88 -1.23 -8.37
CA ALA A 181 15.31 -0.92 -9.68
C ALA A 181 15.05 0.59 -9.89
N VAL A 182 14.86 1.35 -8.83
CA VAL A 182 14.66 2.82 -8.91
C VAL A 182 15.90 3.63 -8.48
N GLY A 183 17.02 2.97 -8.19
CA GLY A 183 18.29 3.63 -7.87
C GLY A 183 18.36 4.23 -6.45
N LEU A 184 17.56 3.73 -5.52
CA LEU A 184 17.51 4.23 -4.13
C LEU A 184 18.36 3.41 -3.14
N MET A 185 18.99 2.30 -3.58
CA MET A 185 19.87 1.52 -2.72
C MET A 185 21.20 2.22 -2.50
N THR A 186 21.63 2.24 -1.25
CA THR A 186 22.96 2.75 -0.85
C THR A 186 23.93 1.59 -0.61
N PRO A 187 25.24 1.82 -0.68
CA PRO A 187 26.23 0.79 -0.31
C PRO A 187 26.01 0.20 1.09
N ALA A 188 25.60 1.02 2.07
CA ALA A 188 25.32 0.58 3.43
C ALA A 188 24.11 -0.36 3.51
N ASP A 189 23.12 -0.22 2.61
CA ASP A 189 21.97 -1.12 2.58
C ASP A 189 22.36 -2.53 2.15
N LEU A 190 23.39 -2.68 1.31
CA LEU A 190 23.87 -3.98 0.85
C LEU A 190 24.51 -4.81 1.99
N ASP A 191 25.01 -4.15 3.02
CA ASP A 191 25.67 -4.80 4.16
C ASP A 191 24.71 -5.09 5.31
N LYS A 192 23.43 -4.66 5.19
CA LYS A 192 22.38 -5.04 6.13
C LYS A 192 22.13 -6.53 6.12
N VAL A 193 21.95 -7.09 7.32
CA VAL A 193 21.64 -8.52 7.50
C VAL A 193 20.15 -8.74 7.40
N ALA A 194 19.73 -9.58 6.45
CA ALA A 194 18.35 -10.03 6.29
C ALA A 194 17.96 -11.03 7.39
N ARG A 195 16.67 -11.31 7.54
CA ARG A 195 16.15 -12.27 8.54
C ARG A 195 16.70 -13.70 8.38
N SER A 196 17.18 -14.04 7.19
CA SER A 196 17.89 -15.32 6.90
C SER A 196 19.30 -15.40 7.49
N GLY A 197 19.81 -14.32 8.07
CA GLY A 197 21.20 -14.24 8.58
C GLY A 197 22.24 -13.89 7.52
N LYS A 198 21.85 -13.77 6.24
CA LYS A 198 22.72 -13.34 5.15
C LYS A 198 22.65 -11.83 4.97
N THR A 199 23.74 -11.22 4.55
CA THR A 199 23.69 -9.81 4.10
C THR A 199 22.88 -9.71 2.81
N VAL A 200 22.32 -8.54 2.52
CA VAL A 200 21.63 -8.28 1.24
C VAL A 200 22.57 -8.57 0.06
N ARG A 201 23.84 -8.21 0.18
CA ARG A 201 24.90 -8.48 -0.81
C ARG A 201 25.03 -9.98 -1.13
N GLU A 202 25.18 -10.80 -0.10
CA GLU A 202 25.26 -12.26 -0.24
C GLU A 202 23.97 -12.84 -0.83
N GLY A 203 22.83 -12.33 -0.36
CA GLY A 203 21.51 -12.74 -0.81
C GLY A 203 21.28 -12.50 -2.29
N ILE A 204 21.63 -11.31 -2.80
CA ILE A 204 21.52 -10.97 -4.24
C ILE A 204 22.34 -11.96 -5.09
N GLY A 205 23.57 -12.27 -4.69
CA GLY A 205 24.39 -13.28 -5.38
C GLY A 205 23.75 -14.67 -5.36
N LEU A 206 23.21 -15.08 -4.20
CA LEU A 206 22.57 -16.39 -4.01
C LEU A 206 21.35 -16.59 -4.94
N ILE A 207 20.55 -15.55 -5.17
CA ILE A 207 19.34 -15.62 -6.01
C ILE A 207 19.60 -15.38 -7.51
N GLY A 208 20.88 -15.24 -7.90
CA GLY A 208 21.31 -15.11 -9.30
C GLY A 208 21.47 -13.68 -9.78
N GLY A 209 21.53 -12.71 -8.88
CA GLY A 209 21.90 -11.32 -9.19
C GLY A 209 23.43 -11.11 -9.21
N ASP A 210 23.83 -9.87 -9.49
CA ASP A 210 25.25 -9.47 -9.54
C ASP A 210 25.41 -8.06 -8.93
N VAL A 211 25.91 -8.03 -7.70
CA VAL A 211 26.07 -6.78 -6.92
C VAL A 211 27.03 -5.79 -7.60
N SER A 212 27.99 -6.28 -8.39
CA SER A 212 28.94 -5.43 -9.12
C SER A 212 28.29 -4.68 -10.28
N ARG A 213 27.10 -5.09 -10.72
CA ARG A 213 26.38 -4.61 -11.90
C ARG A 213 24.99 -4.08 -11.59
N LEU A 214 24.67 -3.74 -10.35
CA LEU A 214 23.32 -3.29 -9.94
C LEU A 214 22.78 -2.12 -10.74
N ASN A 215 23.67 -1.23 -11.20
CA ASN A 215 23.32 -0.09 -12.06
C ASN A 215 22.64 -0.50 -13.37
N GLU A 216 22.80 -1.74 -13.84
CA GLU A 216 22.14 -2.25 -15.05
C GLU A 216 20.66 -2.60 -14.80
N SER A 217 20.26 -2.80 -13.53
CA SER A 217 18.85 -2.98 -13.15
C SER A 217 18.13 -1.66 -12.88
N VAL A 218 18.87 -0.54 -12.77
CA VAL A 218 18.28 0.77 -12.46
C VAL A 218 17.52 1.31 -13.66
N ARG A 219 16.25 1.65 -13.41
CA ARG A 219 15.33 2.30 -14.34
C ARG A 219 15.21 3.78 -14.01
N LYS A 220 15.01 4.59 -15.02
CA LYS A 220 14.87 6.05 -14.89
C LYS A 220 13.41 6.47 -15.07
N LYS A 221 13.12 7.68 -14.61
CA LYS A 221 11.81 8.29 -14.87
C LYS A 221 11.52 8.28 -16.36
N GLY A 222 10.42 7.62 -16.70
CA GLY A 222 9.96 7.50 -18.06
C GLY A 222 10.35 6.20 -18.77
N ASP A 223 11.04 5.25 -18.14
CA ASP A 223 11.32 3.93 -18.70
C ASP A 223 10.10 2.99 -18.60
N ILE A 224 9.15 3.30 -17.72
CA ILE A 224 7.92 2.56 -17.46
C ILE A 224 6.73 3.48 -17.74
N ALA A 225 5.71 2.98 -18.46
CA ALA A 225 4.48 3.74 -18.72
C ALA A 225 3.59 3.85 -17.48
N GLY A 226 3.51 2.78 -16.71
CA GLY A 226 2.80 2.71 -15.43
C GLY A 226 3.02 1.35 -14.76
N TYR A 227 2.74 1.29 -13.47
CA TYR A 227 2.83 0.08 -12.65
C TYR A 227 1.51 -0.18 -11.94
N ILE A 228 1.04 -1.42 -11.96
CA ILE A 228 -0.10 -1.84 -11.15
C ILE A 228 0.28 -3.08 -10.34
N GLU A 229 0.03 -3.02 -9.05
CA GLU A 229 0.19 -4.12 -8.11
C GLU A 229 -1.15 -4.61 -7.59
N LEU A 230 -1.44 -5.89 -7.77
CA LEU A 230 -2.54 -6.58 -7.09
C LEU A 230 -2.03 -7.09 -5.74
N HIS A 231 -2.80 -6.88 -4.68
CA HIS A 231 -2.41 -7.30 -3.35
C HIS A 231 -3.61 -7.64 -2.47
N ILE A 232 -3.41 -8.33 -1.37
CA ILE A 232 -4.40 -8.43 -0.31
C ILE A 232 -4.46 -7.11 0.47
N GLU A 233 -5.60 -6.80 1.10
CA GLU A 233 -5.75 -5.55 1.86
C GLU A 233 -4.85 -5.48 3.09
N GLN A 234 -4.50 -6.61 3.69
CA GLN A 234 -3.82 -6.74 4.98
C GLN A 234 -4.60 -6.10 6.15
N GLY A 235 -5.83 -5.71 5.90
CA GLY A 235 -6.75 -5.05 6.82
C GLY A 235 -8.18 -5.50 6.60
N GLY A 236 -9.11 -5.02 7.44
CA GLY A 236 -10.51 -5.47 7.45
C GLY A 236 -11.52 -4.45 6.91
N LEU A 237 -11.10 -3.42 6.17
CA LEU A 237 -12.01 -2.38 5.70
C LEU A 237 -12.93 -2.88 4.60
N LEU A 238 -12.41 -3.66 3.64
CA LEU A 238 -13.20 -4.23 2.54
C LEU A 238 -14.24 -5.22 3.06
N GLU A 239 -13.81 -6.15 3.92
CA GLU A 239 -14.72 -7.14 4.51
C GLU A 239 -15.81 -6.44 5.33
N LYS A 240 -15.46 -5.51 6.20
CA LYS A 240 -16.41 -4.74 7.01
C LYS A 240 -17.39 -3.92 6.17
N ALA A 241 -16.94 -3.36 5.05
CA ALA A 241 -17.75 -2.57 4.14
C ALA A 241 -18.51 -3.43 3.10
N ASN A 242 -18.32 -4.75 3.12
CA ASN A 242 -18.82 -5.69 2.10
C ASN A 242 -18.46 -5.23 0.69
N ARG A 243 -17.18 -4.90 0.46
CA ARG A 243 -16.61 -4.51 -0.83
C ARG A 243 -15.67 -5.58 -1.34
N GLN A 244 -15.73 -5.84 -2.66
CA GLN A 244 -14.94 -6.87 -3.30
C GLN A 244 -13.57 -6.36 -3.76
N ILE A 245 -13.45 -5.06 -4.05
CA ILE A 245 -12.24 -4.46 -4.61
C ILE A 245 -11.92 -3.15 -3.87
N GLY A 246 -10.65 -3.00 -3.48
CA GLY A 246 -10.07 -1.74 -3.04
C GLY A 246 -9.34 -1.06 -4.20
N VAL A 247 -9.73 0.18 -4.50
CA VAL A 247 -8.98 1.06 -5.41
C VAL A 247 -8.06 1.89 -4.52
N VAL A 248 -6.76 1.59 -4.55
CA VAL A 248 -5.82 2.19 -3.62
C VAL A 248 -5.50 3.62 -4.02
N GLU A 249 -5.73 4.56 -3.11
CA GLU A 249 -5.47 6.00 -3.31
C GLU A 249 -3.99 6.36 -3.19
N GLY A 250 -3.23 5.49 -2.53
CA GLY A 250 -1.81 5.64 -2.30
C GLY A 250 -1.35 4.80 -1.11
N ILE A 251 -0.05 4.73 -0.97
CA ILE A 251 0.63 4.07 0.15
C ILE A 251 1.01 5.16 1.15
N VAL A 252 0.66 4.97 2.42
CA VAL A 252 0.93 5.96 3.45
C VAL A 252 2.43 6.20 3.64
N GLY A 253 2.79 7.45 3.88
CA GLY A 253 4.08 7.78 4.46
C GLY A 253 4.08 7.37 5.92
N LEU A 254 5.25 7.02 6.43
CA LEU A 254 5.40 6.64 7.82
C LEU A 254 6.59 7.35 8.46
N ARG A 255 6.44 7.63 9.74
CA ARG A 255 7.49 8.19 10.56
C ARG A 255 7.56 7.46 11.89
N TRP A 256 8.70 6.81 12.14
CA TRP A 256 8.93 6.13 13.40
C TRP A 256 9.88 6.91 14.26
N PHE A 257 9.50 7.06 15.52
CA PHE A 257 10.34 7.65 16.53
C PHE A 257 10.64 6.64 17.63
N GLU A 258 11.87 6.67 18.13
CA GLU A 258 12.21 6.22 19.47
C GLU A 258 12.37 7.45 20.36
N ILE A 259 11.66 7.47 21.47
CA ILE A 259 11.62 8.60 22.38
C ILE A 259 12.14 8.16 23.74
N THR A 260 13.24 8.77 24.17
CA THR A 260 13.80 8.56 25.49
C THR A 260 13.31 9.66 26.41
N ILE A 261 12.61 9.27 27.48
CA ILE A 261 12.13 10.15 28.55
C ILE A 261 13.00 9.92 29.76
N THR A 262 13.68 10.96 30.23
CA THR A 262 14.60 10.90 31.37
C THR A 262 14.05 11.71 32.54
N GLY A 263 13.93 11.05 33.68
CA GLY A 263 13.57 11.61 34.96
C GLY A 263 14.65 11.28 36.00
N PHE A 264 14.26 11.01 37.23
CA PHE A 264 15.17 10.69 38.32
C PHE A 264 14.65 9.53 39.17
N ALA A 265 15.37 8.41 39.16
CA ALA A 265 15.04 7.25 39.97
C ALA A 265 15.28 7.53 41.46
N ASN A 266 14.24 7.33 42.28
CA ASN A 266 14.36 7.53 43.72
C ASN A 266 13.40 6.62 44.47
N HIS A 267 13.50 6.59 45.81
CA HIS A 267 12.65 5.75 46.63
C HIS A 267 11.17 6.15 46.55
N ALA A 268 10.31 5.24 46.12
CA ALA A 268 8.91 5.55 45.87
C ALA A 268 8.11 5.96 47.09
N GLY A 269 8.43 5.41 48.26
CA GLY A 269 7.73 5.73 49.52
C GLY A 269 8.26 6.94 50.26
N ALA A 270 9.52 7.30 50.03
CA ALA A 270 10.20 8.40 50.76
C ALA A 270 10.26 9.71 49.98
N THR A 271 9.98 9.73 48.69
CA THR A 271 10.04 10.94 47.86
C THR A 271 8.63 11.56 47.77
N PRO A 272 8.46 12.81 48.25
CA PRO A 272 7.18 13.52 48.15
C PRO A 272 6.73 13.67 46.67
N MET A 273 5.38 13.70 46.44
CA MET A 273 4.83 13.76 45.08
C MET A 273 5.28 14.98 44.29
N ASP A 274 5.42 16.11 44.94
CA ASP A 274 5.82 17.39 44.35
C ASP A 274 7.33 17.48 44.03
N GLN A 275 8.15 16.50 44.49
CA GLN A 275 9.59 16.44 44.24
C GLN A 275 9.99 15.40 43.18
N ARG A 276 9.05 14.65 42.67
CA ARG A 276 9.33 13.55 41.72
C ARG A 276 9.63 14.06 40.30
N GLN A 277 10.50 13.34 39.63
CA GLN A 277 10.77 13.42 38.18
C GLN A 277 10.49 12.04 37.60
N ASP A 278 9.21 11.70 37.52
CA ASP A 278 8.73 10.36 37.20
C ASP A 278 8.60 10.20 35.67
N ALA A 279 9.56 9.48 35.07
CA ALA A 279 9.59 9.23 33.64
C ALA A 279 8.39 8.39 33.16
N MET A 280 7.86 7.50 34.01
CA MET A 280 6.70 6.68 33.64
C MET A 280 5.41 7.50 33.63
N LEU A 281 5.23 8.42 34.58
CA LEU A 281 4.10 9.34 34.58
C LEU A 281 4.13 10.23 33.32
N ALA A 282 5.32 10.72 32.96
CA ALA A 282 5.52 11.51 31.73
C ALA A 282 5.18 10.70 30.48
N ALA A 283 5.65 9.45 30.39
CA ALA A 283 5.36 8.54 29.27
C ALA A 283 3.86 8.23 29.15
N ALA A 284 3.16 7.99 30.26
CA ALA A 284 1.72 7.73 30.27
C ALA A 284 0.94 8.96 29.77
N LYS A 285 1.27 10.17 30.24
CA LYS A 285 0.65 11.41 29.75
C LYS A 285 0.90 11.62 28.27
N PHE A 286 2.14 11.38 27.80
CA PHE A 286 2.49 11.51 26.40
C PHE A 286 1.72 10.53 25.52
N THR A 287 1.59 9.27 25.93
CA THR A 287 0.82 8.24 25.20
C THR A 287 -0.65 8.65 25.02
N VAL A 288 -1.28 9.17 26.08
CA VAL A 288 -2.66 9.66 26.01
C VAL A 288 -2.75 10.87 25.09
N ALA A 289 -1.84 11.85 25.23
CA ALA A 289 -1.84 13.05 24.43
C ALA A 289 -1.61 12.79 22.93
N VAL A 290 -0.76 11.83 22.56
CA VAL A 290 -0.60 11.38 21.17
C VAL A 290 -1.92 10.83 20.62
N ASN A 291 -2.61 9.97 21.37
CA ASN A 291 -3.90 9.42 20.95
C ASN A 291 -4.95 10.51 20.79
N GLU A 292 -5.04 11.45 21.72
CA GLU A 292 -5.96 12.58 21.66
C GLU A 292 -5.69 13.49 20.48
N ALA A 293 -4.42 13.84 20.21
CA ALA A 293 -4.03 14.65 19.08
C ALA A 293 -4.45 14.03 17.74
N ILE A 294 -4.22 12.73 17.56
CA ILE A 294 -4.61 12.00 16.35
C ILE A 294 -6.13 11.94 16.19
N ARG A 295 -6.87 11.67 17.25
CA ARG A 295 -8.33 11.56 17.20
C ARG A 295 -9.03 12.91 17.12
N GLY A 296 -8.35 13.98 17.52
CA GLY A 296 -8.86 15.35 17.48
C GLY A 296 -8.94 15.95 16.08
N GLU A 297 -8.25 15.37 15.08
CA GLU A 297 -8.31 15.79 13.69
C GLU A 297 -9.05 14.76 12.84
N ALA A 298 -10.01 15.23 12.02
CA ALA A 298 -10.73 14.36 11.10
C ALA A 298 -9.78 13.83 10.01
N GLY A 299 -9.90 12.53 9.68
CA GLY A 299 -9.08 11.89 8.65
C GLY A 299 -8.87 10.41 8.88
N ARG A 300 -7.86 9.88 8.20
CA ARG A 300 -7.48 8.45 8.26
C ARG A 300 -6.08 8.24 8.85
N GLN A 301 -5.48 9.30 9.39
CA GLN A 301 -4.19 9.24 10.08
C GLN A 301 -4.23 8.27 11.26
N VAL A 302 -3.12 7.59 11.48
CA VAL A 302 -2.94 6.73 12.65
C VAL A 302 -1.63 7.04 13.34
N ALA A 303 -1.62 6.96 14.69
CA ALA A 303 -0.38 6.90 15.45
C ALA A 303 -0.53 5.91 16.60
N THR A 304 0.56 5.15 16.82
CA THR A 304 0.59 4.09 17.83
C THR A 304 1.84 4.19 18.67
N VAL A 305 1.70 4.19 20.00
CA VAL A 305 2.81 3.93 20.91
C VAL A 305 2.93 2.40 21.04
N GLY A 306 3.89 1.82 20.29
CA GLY A 306 3.95 0.37 20.10
C GLY A 306 4.88 -0.37 21.07
N ARG A 307 5.83 0.33 21.69
CA ARG A 307 6.79 -0.23 22.64
C ARG A 307 6.98 0.74 23.80
N LEU A 308 7.13 0.21 25.01
CA LEU A 308 7.40 0.99 26.20
C LEU A 308 8.28 0.15 27.15
N ASN A 309 9.52 0.61 27.37
CA ASN A 309 10.48 0.01 28.27
C ASN A 309 10.77 0.95 29.43
N VAL A 310 10.60 0.46 30.65
CA VAL A 310 10.75 1.25 31.89
C VAL A 310 12.01 0.81 32.63
N SER A 311 12.76 1.75 33.16
CA SER A 311 13.95 1.49 34.01
C SER A 311 13.87 2.30 35.31
N PRO A 312 14.16 1.67 36.46
CA PRO A 312 14.59 0.29 36.67
C PRO A 312 13.45 -0.77 36.69
N ASN A 313 12.19 -0.40 36.46
CA ASN A 313 11.02 -1.28 36.42
C ASN A 313 10.87 -2.10 37.73
N THR A 314 10.92 -1.41 38.84
CA THR A 314 10.88 -1.98 40.20
C THR A 314 9.76 -1.30 41.01
N THR A 315 8.99 -2.07 41.74
CA THR A 315 7.74 -1.61 42.45
C THR A 315 7.96 -0.44 43.40
N ASN A 316 9.08 -0.38 44.09
CA ASN A 316 9.36 0.61 45.14
C ASN A 316 10.38 1.71 44.69
N VAL A 317 10.59 1.87 43.39
CA VAL A 317 11.48 2.89 42.81
C VAL A 317 10.69 3.72 41.80
N ILE A 318 10.80 5.05 41.87
CA ILE A 318 10.28 5.98 40.85
C ILE A 318 11.04 5.73 39.56
N PRO A 319 10.40 5.47 38.40
CA PRO A 319 11.08 5.25 37.15
C PRO A 319 11.93 6.45 36.72
N GLY A 320 13.23 6.21 36.53
CA GLY A 320 14.19 7.23 36.09
C GLY A 320 14.28 7.38 34.61
N GLN A 321 13.89 6.36 33.84
CA GLN A 321 13.91 6.42 32.37
C GLN A 321 12.79 5.57 31.76
N VAL A 322 12.20 6.06 30.67
CA VAL A 322 11.35 5.30 29.77
C VAL A 322 11.80 5.49 28.34
N VAL A 323 11.91 4.38 27.59
CA VAL A 323 12.10 4.39 26.15
C VAL A 323 10.84 3.87 25.49
N LEU A 324 10.20 4.67 24.67
CA LEU A 324 9.01 4.28 23.91
C LEU A 324 9.18 4.53 22.41
N THR A 325 8.30 3.93 21.59
CA THR A 325 8.26 4.20 20.14
C THR A 325 6.92 4.73 19.73
N VAL A 326 6.93 5.64 18.74
CA VAL A 326 5.71 6.11 18.04
C VAL A 326 5.82 5.75 16.57
N ASP A 327 4.76 5.16 16.03
CA ASP A 327 4.53 4.91 14.59
C ASP A 327 3.41 5.84 14.13
N LEU A 328 3.73 6.81 13.26
CA LEU A 328 2.80 7.78 12.67
C LEU A 328 2.67 7.53 11.18
N ARG A 329 1.43 7.44 10.65
CA ARG A 329 1.14 7.19 9.23
C ARG A 329 0.01 8.06 8.71
N ASP A 330 0.15 8.59 7.49
CA ASP A 330 -0.90 9.26 6.70
C ASP A 330 -0.52 9.28 5.21
N LEU A 331 -1.49 9.58 4.32
CA LEU A 331 -1.26 9.86 2.90
C LEU A 331 -0.79 11.31 2.65
N ASP A 332 -0.96 12.21 3.61
CA ASP A 332 -0.60 13.62 3.50
C ASP A 332 0.70 13.90 4.25
N GLN A 333 1.77 14.19 3.49
CA GLN A 333 3.08 14.51 4.04
C GLN A 333 3.02 15.74 4.97
N GLN A 334 2.24 16.76 4.65
CA GLN A 334 2.12 17.96 5.49
C GLN A 334 1.47 17.62 6.83
N LYS A 335 0.52 16.68 6.83
CA LYS A 335 -0.11 16.18 8.03
C LYS A 335 0.87 15.43 8.93
N ILE A 336 1.68 14.55 8.33
CA ILE A 336 2.76 13.84 9.04
C ILE A 336 3.71 14.86 9.70
N ASP A 337 4.12 15.90 8.97
CA ASP A 337 5.03 16.92 9.49
C ASP A 337 4.41 17.75 10.62
N ARG A 338 3.11 18.11 10.50
CA ARG A 338 2.38 18.82 11.57
C ARG A 338 2.23 17.97 12.83
N PHE A 339 1.87 16.68 12.70
CA PHE A 339 1.77 15.78 13.86
C PHE A 339 3.13 15.54 14.49
N THR A 340 4.19 15.43 13.71
CA THR A 340 5.56 15.34 14.24
C THR A 340 5.88 16.54 15.13
N ALA A 341 5.66 17.76 14.63
CA ALA A 341 5.87 18.98 15.41
C ALA A 341 4.96 19.05 16.66
N THR A 342 3.72 18.54 16.53
CA THR A 342 2.79 18.44 17.66
C THR A 342 3.32 17.50 18.74
N PHE A 343 3.81 16.32 18.37
CA PHE A 343 4.36 15.34 19.32
C PHE A 343 5.62 15.87 20.03
N GLU A 344 6.50 16.57 19.30
CA GLU A 344 7.65 17.22 19.90
C GLU A 344 7.24 18.31 20.90
N LYS A 345 6.21 19.11 20.55
CA LYS A 345 5.66 20.11 21.48
C LYS A 345 5.04 19.47 22.72
N LEU A 346 4.24 18.42 22.57
CA LEU A 346 3.66 17.66 23.68
C LEU A 346 4.77 17.11 24.59
N GLY A 347 5.85 16.58 24.03
CA GLY A 347 7.01 16.12 24.79
C GLY A 347 7.63 17.24 25.63
N ARG A 348 7.82 18.44 25.05
CA ARG A 348 8.37 19.60 25.79
C ARG A 348 7.42 20.04 26.91
N ASP A 349 6.13 20.23 26.62
CA ASP A 349 5.15 20.72 27.60
C ASP A 349 4.98 19.72 28.78
N ILE A 350 4.92 18.41 28.48
CA ILE A 350 4.84 17.37 29.50
C ILE A 350 6.16 17.28 30.30
N GLY A 351 7.28 17.39 29.61
CA GLY A 351 8.61 17.38 30.23
C GLY A 351 8.74 18.51 31.26
N GLU A 352 8.35 19.72 30.91
CA GLU A 352 8.33 20.87 31.83
C GLU A 352 7.41 20.60 33.03
N ALA A 353 6.20 20.15 32.80
CA ALA A 353 5.21 19.88 33.84
C ALA A 353 5.59 18.72 34.78
N THR A 354 6.39 17.76 34.31
CA THR A 354 6.83 16.60 35.08
C THR A 354 8.30 16.67 35.52
N ARG A 355 8.99 17.72 35.12
CA ARG A 355 10.43 17.91 35.33
C ARG A 355 11.28 16.76 34.77
N THR A 356 10.87 16.27 33.59
CA THR A 356 11.54 15.23 32.81
C THR A 356 12.03 15.82 31.49
N THR A 357 12.91 15.11 30.79
CA THR A 357 13.35 15.51 29.44
C THR A 357 12.93 14.48 28.43
N PHE A 358 12.62 14.94 27.19
CA PHE A 358 12.27 14.11 26.06
C PHE A 358 13.31 14.26 24.96
N ALA A 359 13.89 13.15 24.51
CA ALA A 359 14.79 13.10 23.37
C ALA A 359 14.14 12.26 22.26
N PHE A 360 13.90 12.89 21.10
CA PHE A 360 13.32 12.25 19.93
C PHE A 360 14.42 11.78 18.97
N ASN A 361 14.42 10.49 18.65
CA ASN A 361 15.30 9.89 17.65
C ASN A 361 14.42 9.32 16.52
N GLN A 362 14.53 9.88 15.31
CA GLN A 362 13.78 9.41 14.14
C GLN A 362 14.44 8.15 13.58
N LEU A 363 13.73 7.02 13.62
CA LEU A 363 14.20 5.71 13.12
C LEU A 363 13.90 5.51 11.63
N VAL A 364 12.70 5.91 11.19
CA VAL A 364 12.23 5.76 9.81
C VAL A 364 11.55 7.03 9.36
N ASN A 365 11.77 7.39 8.10
CA ASN A 365 11.07 8.47 7.39
C ASN A 365 10.81 8.04 5.96
N SER A 366 9.56 7.67 5.67
CA SER A 366 9.10 7.34 4.33
C SER A 366 8.03 8.33 3.91
N THR A 367 8.14 8.86 2.70
CA THR A 367 7.14 9.76 2.13
C THR A 367 5.96 8.98 1.55
N PRO A 368 4.73 9.53 1.58
CA PRO A 368 3.59 8.92 0.92
C PRO A 368 3.82 8.77 -0.58
N ALA A 369 3.34 7.66 -1.15
CA ALA A 369 3.30 7.45 -2.59
C ALA A 369 1.84 7.44 -3.06
N LEU A 370 1.42 8.50 -3.75
CA LEU A 370 0.04 8.63 -4.23
C LEU A 370 -0.15 7.86 -5.53
N SER A 371 -1.29 7.17 -5.66
CA SER A 371 -1.69 6.52 -6.90
C SER A 371 -2.02 7.55 -7.99
N ASP A 372 -1.67 7.24 -9.23
CA ASP A 372 -2.03 8.06 -10.39
C ASP A 372 -3.56 8.02 -10.62
N ALA A 373 -4.17 9.18 -10.77
CA ALA A 373 -5.63 9.30 -10.92
C ALA A 373 -6.17 8.48 -12.11
N ARG A 374 -5.43 8.43 -13.23
CA ARG A 374 -5.81 7.66 -14.42
C ARG A 374 -5.83 6.17 -14.13
N ILE A 375 -4.83 5.68 -13.35
CA ILE A 375 -4.77 4.27 -12.96
C ILE A 375 -5.93 3.94 -12.02
N MET A 376 -6.20 4.78 -11.02
CA MET A 376 -7.35 4.60 -10.12
C MET A 376 -8.68 4.56 -10.89
N ASP A 377 -8.88 5.46 -11.85
CA ASP A 377 -10.11 5.53 -12.63
C ASP A 377 -10.28 4.30 -13.54
N VAL A 378 -9.19 3.81 -14.12
CA VAL A 378 -9.19 2.57 -14.92
C VAL A 378 -9.49 1.35 -14.06
N VAL A 379 -8.90 1.25 -12.86
CA VAL A 379 -9.19 0.16 -11.89
C VAL A 379 -10.65 0.19 -11.47
N ALA A 380 -11.18 1.36 -11.07
CA ALA A 380 -12.58 1.54 -10.68
C ALA A 380 -13.55 1.17 -11.81
N SER A 381 -13.26 1.63 -13.04
CA SER A 381 -14.06 1.34 -14.22
C SER A 381 -14.03 -0.15 -14.57
N SER A 382 -12.88 -0.82 -14.42
CA SER A 382 -12.71 -2.25 -14.63
C SER A 382 -13.53 -3.07 -13.62
N ALA A 383 -13.49 -2.70 -12.34
CA ALA A 383 -14.30 -3.32 -11.30
C ALA A 383 -15.81 -3.17 -11.62
N THR A 384 -16.23 -1.95 -11.98
CA THR A 384 -17.63 -1.66 -12.37
C THR A 384 -18.08 -2.48 -13.57
N ALA A 385 -17.25 -2.60 -14.61
CA ALA A 385 -17.56 -3.37 -15.82
C ALA A 385 -17.71 -4.87 -15.53
N LEU A 386 -17.02 -5.38 -14.52
CA LEU A 386 -17.14 -6.75 -14.01
C LEU A 386 -18.31 -6.95 -13.04
N GLY A 387 -19.07 -5.89 -12.71
CA GLY A 387 -20.16 -5.94 -11.73
C GLY A 387 -19.67 -6.06 -10.28
N LEU A 388 -18.41 -5.74 -10.00
CA LEU A 388 -17.82 -5.86 -8.69
C LEU A 388 -17.97 -4.55 -7.88
N SER A 389 -18.37 -4.70 -6.62
CA SER A 389 -18.42 -3.58 -5.68
C SER A 389 -16.99 -3.15 -5.29
N HIS A 390 -16.74 -1.84 -5.28
CA HIS A 390 -15.43 -1.31 -4.94
C HIS A 390 -15.50 -0.06 -4.08
N GLN A 391 -14.38 0.31 -3.45
CA GLN A 391 -14.21 1.59 -2.75
C GLN A 391 -12.78 2.09 -2.89
N ARG A 392 -12.60 3.41 -2.78
CA ARG A 392 -11.28 4.04 -2.65
C ARG A 392 -10.79 3.92 -1.21
N MET A 393 -9.49 3.61 -1.03
CA MET A 393 -8.88 3.44 0.29
C MET A 393 -7.37 3.60 0.23
N PRO A 394 -6.70 3.98 1.33
CA PRO A 394 -5.24 3.97 1.40
C PRO A 394 -4.70 2.55 1.61
N SER A 395 -3.43 2.31 1.27
CA SER A 395 -2.64 1.26 1.87
C SER A 395 -2.00 1.76 3.16
N GLY A 396 -2.24 1.06 4.26
CA GLY A 396 -1.57 1.28 5.54
C GLY A 396 -0.20 0.60 5.65
N ALA A 397 0.13 -0.31 4.72
CA ALA A 397 1.40 -1.02 4.62
C ALA A 397 2.28 -0.44 3.51
N GLY A 398 3.61 -0.67 3.57
CA GLY A 398 4.53 -0.39 2.48
C GLY A 398 4.41 -1.47 1.40
N HIS A 399 4.79 -1.17 0.16
CA HIS A 399 4.78 -2.09 -0.98
C HIS A 399 5.84 -1.69 -1.99
N ASP A 400 6.21 -2.58 -2.90
CA ASP A 400 7.12 -2.29 -4.01
C ASP A 400 6.62 -1.13 -4.89
N ALA A 401 5.30 -0.96 -5.00
CA ALA A 401 4.67 0.16 -5.69
C ALA A 401 5.11 1.52 -5.14
N GLN A 402 5.45 1.62 -3.86
CA GLN A 402 5.94 2.85 -3.23
C GLN A 402 7.27 3.29 -3.83
N GLU A 403 8.15 2.33 -4.09
CA GLU A 403 9.45 2.61 -4.70
C GLU A 403 9.29 2.94 -6.19
N VAL A 404 8.46 2.18 -6.92
CA VAL A 404 8.21 2.45 -8.36
C VAL A 404 7.58 3.82 -8.60
N ALA A 405 6.82 4.36 -7.63
CA ALA A 405 6.23 5.70 -7.69
C ALA A 405 7.28 6.81 -7.92
N HIS A 406 8.53 6.61 -7.54
CA HIS A 406 9.61 7.57 -7.78
C HIS A 406 9.92 7.79 -9.27
N ILE A 407 9.62 6.80 -10.13
CA ILE A 407 10.01 6.82 -11.55
C ILE A 407 8.84 6.68 -12.53
N ALA A 408 7.66 6.19 -12.08
CA ALA A 408 6.51 5.94 -12.94
C ALA A 408 5.19 6.19 -12.21
N PRO A 409 4.09 6.50 -12.94
CA PRO A 409 2.74 6.42 -12.41
C PRO A 409 2.47 5.03 -11.84
N MET A 410 1.93 4.94 -10.62
CA MET A 410 1.59 3.66 -10.00
C MET A 410 0.13 3.63 -9.55
N GLY A 411 -0.38 2.42 -9.31
CA GLY A 411 -1.64 2.15 -8.64
C GLY A 411 -1.67 0.74 -8.09
N MET A 412 -2.60 0.48 -7.18
CA MET A 412 -2.77 -0.84 -6.58
C MET A 412 -4.24 -1.24 -6.54
N ILE A 413 -4.46 -2.54 -6.54
CA ILE A 413 -5.76 -3.19 -6.42
C ILE A 413 -5.73 -4.05 -5.15
N PHE A 414 -6.65 -3.81 -4.23
CA PHE A 414 -6.78 -4.67 -3.05
C PHE A 414 -7.95 -5.65 -3.19
N VAL A 415 -7.73 -6.86 -2.67
CA VAL A 415 -8.78 -7.86 -2.40
C VAL A 415 -8.93 -8.07 -0.90
N PRO A 416 -10.12 -8.48 -0.41
CA PRO A 416 -10.37 -8.64 1.02
C PRO A 416 -9.44 -9.64 1.70
N SER A 417 -8.97 -9.28 2.90
CA SER A 417 -8.33 -10.18 3.86
C SER A 417 -9.36 -10.60 4.90
N VAL A 418 -9.59 -11.89 5.07
CA VAL A 418 -10.58 -12.42 6.02
C VAL A 418 -10.17 -12.09 7.45
N GLY A 419 -11.08 -11.45 8.19
CA GLY A 419 -10.81 -10.94 9.53
C GLY A 419 -9.77 -9.81 9.58
N GLY A 420 -9.32 -9.29 8.43
CA GLY A 420 -8.28 -8.28 8.36
C GLY A 420 -6.91 -8.76 8.81
N ILE A 421 -6.65 -10.07 8.73
CA ILE A 421 -5.44 -10.71 9.25
C ILE A 421 -4.39 -10.78 8.13
N SER A 422 -3.17 -10.29 8.42
CA SER A 422 -1.96 -10.49 7.63
C SER A 422 -0.75 -10.65 8.53
N HIS A 423 0.42 -11.02 7.98
CA HIS A 423 1.66 -11.33 8.71
C HIS A 423 1.43 -12.37 9.82
N SER A 424 0.62 -13.38 9.53
CA SER A 424 0.16 -14.38 10.48
C SER A 424 -0.15 -15.70 9.77
N PRO A 425 0.02 -16.84 10.42
CA PRO A 425 -0.39 -18.14 9.88
C PRO A 425 -1.91 -18.25 9.64
N LYS A 426 -2.70 -17.31 10.17
CA LYS A 426 -4.15 -17.22 9.97
C LYS A 426 -4.55 -16.34 8.80
N GLU A 427 -3.60 -15.78 8.08
CA GLU A 427 -3.85 -14.97 6.89
C GLU A 427 -4.62 -15.77 5.84
N PHE A 428 -5.69 -15.20 5.34
CA PHE A 428 -6.52 -15.85 4.33
C PHE A 428 -7.27 -14.83 3.47
N SER A 429 -7.27 -15.08 2.16
CA SER A 429 -8.14 -14.41 1.19
C SER A 429 -8.91 -15.46 0.40
N ARG A 430 -10.20 -15.22 0.14
CA ARG A 430 -11.06 -16.18 -0.54
C ARG A 430 -10.67 -16.32 -2.02
N ALA A 431 -10.78 -17.52 -2.56
CA ALA A 431 -10.45 -17.81 -3.96
C ALA A 431 -11.20 -16.93 -4.96
N ASP A 432 -12.47 -16.62 -4.68
CA ASP A 432 -13.28 -15.74 -5.52
C ASP A 432 -12.79 -14.30 -5.47
N ASP A 433 -12.39 -13.80 -4.28
CA ASP A 433 -11.85 -12.45 -4.12
C ASP A 433 -10.52 -12.29 -4.88
N ILE A 434 -9.63 -13.29 -4.79
CA ILE A 434 -8.38 -13.34 -5.53
C ILE A 434 -8.64 -13.35 -7.05
N THR A 435 -9.59 -14.18 -7.50
CA THR A 435 -9.99 -14.26 -8.91
C THR A 435 -10.56 -12.93 -9.40
N ASN A 436 -11.40 -12.28 -8.59
CA ASN A 436 -11.96 -10.96 -8.88
C ASN A 436 -10.86 -9.90 -9.00
N GLY A 437 -9.89 -9.87 -8.08
CA GLY A 437 -8.74 -8.97 -8.16
C GLY A 437 -7.92 -9.14 -9.43
N ALA A 438 -7.64 -10.40 -9.80
CA ALA A 438 -6.91 -10.71 -11.03
C ALA A 438 -7.71 -10.34 -12.31
N ASN A 439 -9.04 -10.50 -12.29
CA ASN A 439 -9.91 -10.04 -13.38
C ASN A 439 -9.86 -8.52 -13.51
N VAL A 440 -9.89 -7.78 -12.39
CA VAL A 440 -9.75 -6.32 -12.39
C VAL A 440 -8.38 -5.92 -12.92
N LEU A 441 -7.30 -6.57 -12.48
CA LEU A 441 -5.94 -6.31 -12.98
C LEU A 441 -5.86 -6.49 -14.50
N MET A 442 -6.41 -7.59 -15.02
CA MET A 442 -6.41 -7.88 -16.46
C MET A 442 -7.11 -6.78 -17.27
N ASN A 443 -8.31 -6.39 -16.86
CA ASN A 443 -9.08 -5.34 -17.54
C ASN A 443 -8.44 -3.95 -17.36
N ALA A 444 -7.83 -3.70 -16.19
CA ALA A 444 -7.09 -2.47 -15.94
C ALA A 444 -5.86 -2.35 -16.85
N VAL A 445 -5.10 -3.41 -17.04
CA VAL A 445 -3.96 -3.44 -17.99
C VAL A 445 -4.43 -3.08 -19.41
N VAL A 446 -5.53 -3.68 -19.88
CA VAL A 446 -6.11 -3.37 -21.21
C VAL A 446 -6.66 -1.94 -21.27
N GLY A 447 -7.23 -1.44 -20.18
CA GLY A 447 -7.68 -0.05 -20.07
C GLY A 447 -6.52 0.94 -20.15
N LEU A 448 -5.45 0.68 -19.40
CA LEU A 448 -4.24 1.52 -19.38
C LEU A 448 -3.52 1.55 -20.72
N ASP A 449 -3.52 0.45 -21.46
CA ASP A 449 -2.94 0.42 -22.81
C ASP A 449 -3.56 1.46 -23.75
N ARG A 450 -4.74 1.97 -23.41
CA ARG A 450 -5.46 3.00 -24.19
C ARG A 450 -5.21 4.43 -23.71
N VAL A 451 -4.89 4.61 -22.43
CA VAL A 451 -4.80 5.93 -21.81
C VAL A 451 -3.37 6.39 -21.47
N LEU A 452 -2.41 5.47 -21.48
CA LEU A 452 -0.98 5.74 -21.34
C LEU A 452 -0.31 5.80 -22.74
#